data_6c3084d29cedd6886c6d970a4eadcf5c
#
_entry.id   6c3084d29cedd6886c6d970a4eadcf5c
#
_cell.length_a   1.000
_cell.length_b   1.000
_cell.length_c   1.000
_cell.angle_alpha   90.00
_cell.angle_beta   90.00
_cell.angle_gamma   90.00
#
_symmetry.space_group_name_H-M   'P 1'
#
loop_
_entity.id
_entity.type
_entity.pdbx_description
1 polymer ?
#
loop_
_entity_poly.entity_id
_entity_poly.type
_entity_poly.pdbx_seq_one_letter_code
_entity_poly.pdbx_strand_id
1 'polypeptide(L)'
;FFLALYFIGLGTSNIRDGWFFEAEVGKKVLRRRLRRGMPLVLAAIIPRVTLQKINDALELGEGETASEIYDRSKENAEPNLEMFIHVTKDGFGAIGHVDICYKGRIISFGNYDTNSERLFGMMGDGVLFSADREKYIEFCKRENHKTLLGYGLALSPEQLAAVDKEIAKLMSLTVPWDPPKTVKPKRPGIDKEEPMYAYKLKQEADGRLYKFTSSKFKTYFVMSTNCVLLADTIVGAAGTDILSVRGFISPGTYQGYLDKEFERPHSLVVTKRVYQ
;
A
#
# COMPACT_ATOMS: atom_id res chain seq x y z
N PHE A 1 19.26 1.95 -20.26
CA PHE A 1 18.33 3.06 -20.12
C PHE A 1 17.54 2.95 -18.81
N PHE A 2 16.80 1.85 -18.57
CA PHE A 2 16.00 1.67 -17.36
C PHE A 2 16.83 1.68 -16.05
N LEU A 3 18.01 1.09 -16.05
CA LEU A 3 18.93 1.13 -14.92
C LEU A 3 19.39 2.57 -14.58
N ALA A 4 19.69 3.36 -15.63
CA ALA A 4 20.07 4.76 -15.45
C ALA A 4 18.92 5.59 -14.86
N LEU A 5 17.70 5.44 -15.37
CA LEU A 5 16.51 6.10 -14.81
C LEU A 5 16.25 5.70 -13.35
N TYR A 6 16.49 4.43 -13.01
CA TYR A 6 16.38 3.94 -11.64
C TYR A 6 17.38 4.63 -10.72
N PHE A 7 18.66 4.69 -11.08
CA PHE A 7 19.68 5.34 -10.25
C PHE A 7 19.48 6.85 -10.14
N ILE A 8 19.01 7.50 -11.23
CA ILE A 8 18.66 8.92 -11.20
C ILE A 8 17.47 9.14 -10.23
N GLY A 9 16.41 8.32 -10.33
CA GLY A 9 15.27 8.37 -9.43
C GLY A 9 15.63 8.12 -7.98
N LEU A 10 16.51 7.16 -7.71
CA LEU A 10 17.02 6.87 -6.37
C LEU A 10 17.86 8.02 -5.82
N GLY A 11 18.75 8.59 -6.65
CA GLY A 11 19.60 9.73 -6.29
C GLY A 11 18.77 10.99 -5.97
N THR A 12 17.82 11.33 -6.83
CA THR A 12 16.95 12.49 -6.64
C THR A 12 16.03 12.34 -5.42
N SER A 13 15.52 11.12 -5.16
CA SER A 13 14.75 10.83 -3.95
C SER A 13 15.59 11.01 -2.68
N ASN A 14 16.83 10.50 -2.66
CA ASN A 14 17.71 10.65 -1.51
C ASN A 14 18.12 12.12 -1.26
N ILE A 15 18.35 12.90 -2.32
CA ILE A 15 18.64 14.33 -2.22
C ILE A 15 17.43 15.11 -1.67
N ARG A 16 16.25 14.85 -2.22
CA ARG A 16 15.00 15.46 -1.77
C ARG A 16 14.70 15.15 -0.31
N ASP A 17 14.74 13.88 0.07
CA ASP A 17 14.49 13.45 1.44
C ASP A 17 15.54 14.04 2.40
N GLY A 18 16.75 14.31 1.90
CA GLY A 18 17.80 15.02 2.61
C GLY A 18 17.47 16.46 2.92
N TRP A 19 17.01 17.16 1.94
CA TRP A 19 16.73 18.60 2.05
C TRP A 19 15.53 18.90 2.97
N PHE A 20 14.48 18.08 2.89
CA PHE A 20 13.33 18.22 3.79
C PHE A 20 13.64 17.79 5.23
N PHE A 21 14.59 16.87 5.42
CA PHE A 21 14.96 16.41 6.75
C PHE A 21 15.73 17.47 7.56
N GLU A 22 16.59 18.25 6.93
CA GLU A 22 17.33 19.35 7.61
C GLU A 22 16.40 20.48 8.07
N ALA A 23 15.27 20.68 7.40
CA ALA A 23 14.30 21.72 7.74
C ALA A 23 13.40 21.36 8.95
N GLU A 24 13.21 20.07 9.26
CA GLU A 24 12.29 19.64 10.33
C GLU A 24 12.98 19.19 11.64
N VAL A 25 14.27 18.96 11.67
CA VAL A 25 14.95 18.32 12.80
C VAL A 25 16.06 19.16 13.41
N GLY A 26 15.67 20.18 14.13
CA GLY A 26 16.52 20.69 15.19
C GLY A 26 16.50 19.73 16.39
N LYS A 27 17.47 18.83 16.52
CA LYS A 27 17.91 18.14 17.75
C LYS A 27 17.81 16.63 17.93
N LYS A 28 17.48 15.80 16.96
CA LYS A 28 17.78 14.35 17.09
C LYS A 28 18.44 13.82 15.82
N VAL A 29 19.71 13.46 15.93
CA VAL A 29 20.44 12.75 14.87
C VAL A 29 19.89 11.33 14.79
N LEU A 30 18.82 11.15 14.03
CA LEU A 30 18.49 9.82 13.54
C LEU A 30 19.53 9.46 12.49
N ARG A 31 20.27 8.36 12.71
CA ARG A 31 21.23 7.86 11.72
C ARG A 31 20.50 7.61 10.40
N ARG A 32 20.77 8.49 9.44
CA ARG A 32 20.24 8.42 8.09
C ARG A 32 20.69 7.13 7.44
N ARG A 33 19.78 6.20 7.22
CA ARG A 33 20.05 4.99 6.45
C ARG A 33 19.84 5.32 4.98
N LEU A 34 20.92 5.42 4.21
CA LEU A 34 20.86 5.51 2.76
C LEU A 34 20.06 4.33 2.21
N ARG A 35 19.02 4.61 1.43
CA ARG A 35 18.28 3.59 0.70
C ARG A 35 19.20 3.00 -0.37
N ARG A 36 19.72 1.81 -0.11
CA ARG A 36 20.45 1.03 -1.11
C ARG A 36 19.43 0.24 -1.89
N GLY A 37 19.05 0.73 -3.07
CA GLY A 37 18.11 0.02 -3.93
C GLY A 37 18.76 -1.20 -4.60
N MET A 38 18.02 -2.29 -4.72
CA MET A 38 18.34 -3.34 -5.67
C MET A 38 18.02 -2.86 -7.10
N PRO A 39 18.75 -3.36 -8.12
CA PRO A 39 18.41 -3.10 -9.52
C PRO A 39 16.93 -3.42 -9.78
N LEU A 40 16.26 -2.56 -10.53
CA LEU A 40 14.83 -2.61 -10.78
C LEU A 40 14.31 -3.98 -11.22
N VAL A 41 15.09 -4.67 -12.05
CA VAL A 41 14.75 -6.01 -12.56
C VAL A 41 14.69 -7.03 -11.41
N LEU A 42 15.62 -6.98 -10.46
CA LEU A 42 15.61 -7.86 -9.28
C LEU A 42 14.49 -7.48 -8.31
N ALA A 43 14.21 -6.20 -8.14
CA ALA A 43 13.12 -5.73 -7.29
C ALA A 43 11.72 -6.11 -7.85
N ALA A 44 11.58 -6.26 -9.16
CA ALA A 44 10.34 -6.73 -9.79
C ALA A 44 10.19 -8.26 -9.76
N ILE A 45 11.30 -9.01 -9.82
CA ILE A 45 11.28 -10.48 -9.86
C ILE A 45 11.01 -11.08 -8.47
N ILE A 46 11.67 -10.58 -7.42
CA ILE A 46 11.55 -11.14 -6.06
C ILE A 46 10.10 -11.07 -5.53
N PRO A 47 9.39 -9.93 -5.60
CA PRO A 47 8.00 -9.86 -5.19
C PRO A 47 7.09 -10.78 -5.99
N ARG A 48 7.31 -10.88 -7.30
CA ARG A 48 6.52 -11.75 -8.18
C ARG A 48 6.66 -13.23 -7.79
N VAL A 49 7.87 -13.68 -7.50
CA VAL A 49 8.12 -15.07 -7.05
C VAL A 49 7.47 -15.33 -5.69
N THR A 50 7.52 -14.37 -4.77
CA THR A 50 6.90 -14.52 -3.45
C THR A 50 5.38 -14.53 -3.56
N LEU A 51 4.78 -13.60 -4.30
CA LEU A 51 3.35 -13.54 -4.54
C LEU A 51 2.85 -14.78 -5.31
N GLN A 52 3.63 -15.27 -6.28
CA GLN A 52 3.30 -16.46 -7.03
C GLN A 52 3.32 -17.72 -6.15
N LYS A 53 4.30 -17.86 -5.26
CA LYS A 53 4.32 -18.97 -4.28
C LYS A 53 3.13 -18.92 -3.32
N ILE A 54 2.68 -17.74 -2.93
CA ILE A 54 1.48 -17.55 -2.10
C ILE A 54 0.25 -17.94 -2.90
N ASN A 55 0.12 -17.49 -4.15
CA ASN A 55 -0.98 -17.87 -5.03
C ASN A 55 -0.99 -19.39 -5.26
N ASP A 56 0.16 -19.98 -5.57
CA ASP A 56 0.27 -21.42 -5.77
C ASP A 56 -0.14 -22.20 -4.50
N ALA A 57 0.23 -21.71 -3.33
CA ALA A 57 -0.18 -22.31 -2.05
C ALA A 57 -1.69 -22.13 -1.77
N LEU A 58 -2.27 -20.99 -2.20
CA LEU A 58 -3.72 -20.73 -2.10
C LEU A 58 -4.53 -21.50 -3.14
N GLU A 59 -3.95 -21.81 -4.32
CA GLU A 59 -4.60 -22.61 -5.37
C GLU A 59 -4.57 -24.13 -5.11
N LEU A 60 -3.54 -24.61 -4.44
CA LEU A 60 -3.39 -26.04 -4.13
C LEU A 60 -4.26 -26.48 -2.94
N GLY A 61 -4.78 -25.53 -2.17
CA GLY A 61 -5.71 -25.77 -1.08
C GLY A 61 -7.13 -25.45 -1.51
N GLU A 62 -8.02 -26.42 -1.56
CA GLU A 62 -9.44 -26.16 -1.38
C GLU A 62 -9.58 -25.25 -0.15
N GLY A 63 -10.44 -24.24 -0.17
CA GLY A 63 -10.48 -23.06 0.72
C GLY A 63 -10.22 -23.24 2.23
N GLU A 64 -10.41 -24.45 2.77
CA GLU A 64 -10.10 -24.79 4.17
C GLU A 64 -8.59 -24.75 4.47
N THR A 65 -7.75 -25.22 3.57
CA THR A 65 -6.31 -25.36 3.81
C THR A 65 -5.58 -24.02 3.83
N ALA A 66 -6.02 -23.07 3.04
CA ALA A 66 -5.44 -21.73 3.02
C ALA A 66 -5.76 -20.95 4.30
N SER A 67 -6.99 -21.08 4.79
CA SER A 67 -7.42 -20.49 6.06
C SER A 67 -6.65 -21.08 7.23
N GLU A 68 -6.49 -22.40 7.30
CA GLU A 68 -5.72 -23.09 8.35
C GLU A 68 -4.25 -22.64 8.42
N ILE A 69 -3.64 -22.33 7.27
CA ILE A 69 -2.24 -21.89 7.21
C ILE A 69 -2.10 -20.40 7.56
N TYR A 70 -3.05 -19.57 7.12
CA TYR A 70 -2.93 -18.13 7.21
C TYR A 70 -3.75 -17.50 8.33
N ASP A 71 -4.85 -18.11 8.79
CA ASP A 71 -5.65 -17.58 9.89
C ASP A 71 -5.03 -17.96 11.23
N ARG A 72 -4.14 -17.12 11.71
CA ARG A 72 -3.43 -17.28 12.97
C ARG A 72 -3.54 -16.05 13.84
N SER A 73 -3.64 -16.26 15.14
CA SER A 73 -3.65 -15.19 16.15
C SER A 73 -2.73 -15.58 17.30
N LYS A 74 -2.00 -14.58 17.82
CA LYS A 74 -1.26 -14.74 19.09
C LYS A 74 -2.24 -14.67 20.25
N GLU A 75 -1.98 -15.46 21.28
CA GLU A 75 -2.82 -15.47 22.47
C GLU A 75 -2.88 -14.09 23.14
N ASN A 76 -4.07 -13.71 23.58
CA ASN A 76 -4.35 -12.47 24.35
C ASN A 76 -3.98 -11.14 23.67
N ALA A 77 -3.92 -11.09 22.36
CA ALA A 77 -3.63 -9.86 21.62
C ALA A 77 -4.72 -9.55 20.60
N GLU A 78 -5.43 -8.44 20.79
CA GLU A 78 -6.40 -7.93 19.83
C GLU A 78 -5.77 -6.83 18.96
N PRO A 79 -5.84 -6.96 17.63
CA PRO A 79 -5.34 -5.92 16.75
C PRO A 79 -6.26 -4.70 16.75
N ASN A 80 -5.68 -3.52 16.69
CA ASN A 80 -6.39 -2.25 16.60
C ASN A 80 -6.03 -1.45 15.33
N LEU A 81 -5.12 -2.00 14.53
CA LEU A 81 -4.80 -1.58 13.18
C LEU A 81 -4.54 -2.84 12.35
N GLU A 82 -4.97 -2.87 11.09
CA GLU A 82 -4.72 -3.99 10.18
C GLU A 82 -4.09 -3.49 8.88
N MET A 83 -3.16 -4.25 8.34
CA MET A 83 -2.54 -3.99 7.04
C MET A 83 -2.97 -5.06 6.06
N PHE A 84 -3.49 -4.65 4.92
CA PHE A 84 -3.86 -5.54 3.83
C PHE A 84 -2.81 -5.57 2.75
N ILE A 85 -2.39 -6.77 2.36
CA ILE A 85 -1.55 -7.02 1.20
C ILE A 85 -2.41 -7.70 0.14
N HIS A 86 -2.53 -7.07 -1.03
CA HIS A 86 -3.26 -7.64 -2.15
C HIS A 86 -2.38 -8.62 -2.91
N VAL A 87 -2.93 -9.78 -3.18
CA VAL A 87 -2.30 -10.82 -3.99
C VAL A 87 -3.12 -10.97 -5.27
N THR A 88 -2.49 -10.80 -6.44
CA THR A 88 -3.13 -10.97 -7.75
C THR A 88 -2.25 -11.78 -8.67
N LYS A 89 -2.88 -12.55 -9.59
CA LYS A 89 -2.16 -13.43 -10.53
C LYS A 89 -1.51 -12.66 -11.67
N ASP A 90 -2.12 -11.58 -12.16
CA ASP A 90 -1.79 -10.96 -13.44
C ASP A 90 -1.63 -9.43 -13.42
N GLY A 91 -0.88 -8.92 -14.40
CA GLY A 91 -0.73 -7.50 -14.73
C GLY A 91 0.14 -6.71 -13.75
N PHE A 92 -0.01 -5.37 -13.76
CA PHE A 92 0.64 -4.48 -12.80
C PHE A 92 0.17 -4.73 -11.37
N GLY A 93 -1.00 -5.32 -11.19
CA GLY A 93 -1.50 -5.83 -9.92
C GLY A 93 -0.67 -6.97 -9.32
N ALA A 94 0.10 -7.70 -10.14
CA ALA A 94 1.04 -8.72 -9.68
C ALA A 94 2.19 -8.16 -8.82
N ILE A 95 2.42 -6.84 -8.84
CA ILE A 95 3.34 -6.16 -7.92
C ILE A 95 2.72 -6.06 -6.52
N GLY A 96 1.41 -6.30 -6.41
CA GLY A 96 0.63 -6.20 -5.19
C GLY A 96 0.23 -4.77 -4.83
N HIS A 97 -0.52 -4.64 -3.75
CA HIS A 97 -0.95 -3.37 -3.19
C HIS A 97 -0.95 -3.47 -1.66
N VAL A 98 -0.82 -2.34 -0.97
CA VAL A 98 -0.85 -2.27 0.49
C VAL A 98 -1.86 -1.22 0.90
N ASP A 99 -2.78 -1.62 1.78
CA ASP A 99 -3.74 -0.76 2.43
C ASP A 99 -3.61 -0.84 3.95
N ILE A 100 -4.16 0.15 4.64
CA ILE A 100 -4.30 0.15 6.08
C ILE A 100 -5.78 0.14 6.42
N CYS A 101 -6.18 -0.67 7.37
CA CYS A 101 -7.47 -0.57 8.03
C CYS A 101 -7.29 0.01 9.43
N TYR A 102 -7.93 1.11 9.70
CA TYR A 102 -7.89 1.77 10.99
C TYR A 102 -9.28 2.31 11.35
N LYS A 103 -9.74 2.02 12.57
CA LYS A 103 -11.09 2.41 13.06
C LYS A 103 -12.21 2.00 12.09
N GLY A 104 -12.15 0.78 11.55
CA GLY A 104 -13.16 0.25 10.61
C GLY A 104 -13.13 0.87 9.20
N ARG A 105 -12.15 1.73 8.92
CA ARG A 105 -11.99 2.37 7.60
C ARG A 105 -10.69 1.93 6.95
N ILE A 106 -10.78 1.58 5.69
CA ILE A 106 -9.63 1.41 4.80
C ILE A 106 -9.06 2.79 4.47
N ILE A 107 -7.75 2.87 4.45
CA ILE A 107 -6.97 4.00 3.96
C ILE A 107 -6.00 3.46 2.93
N SER A 108 -6.15 3.91 1.71
CA SER A 108 -5.36 3.45 0.57
C SER A 108 -4.84 4.62 -0.26
N PHE A 109 -3.74 4.39 -0.96
CA PHE A 109 -3.12 5.38 -1.83
C PHE A 109 -2.71 4.74 -3.14
N GLY A 110 -3.15 5.34 -4.24
CA GLY A 110 -2.88 4.80 -5.56
C GLY A 110 -3.09 5.81 -6.69
N ASN A 111 -2.88 5.32 -7.92
CA ASN A 111 -3.26 6.00 -9.14
C ASN A 111 -4.70 5.62 -9.50
N TYR A 112 -5.65 6.15 -8.75
CA TYR A 112 -7.07 5.86 -8.95
C TYR A 112 -7.75 6.74 -10.00
N ASP A 113 -7.09 7.81 -10.44
CA ASP A 113 -7.55 8.63 -11.56
C ASP A 113 -6.91 8.16 -12.87
N THR A 114 -7.55 7.21 -13.52
CA THR A 114 -7.11 6.65 -14.81
C THR A 114 -6.93 7.72 -15.89
N ASN A 115 -7.66 8.84 -15.80
CA ASN A 115 -7.53 9.95 -16.76
C ASN A 115 -6.23 10.76 -16.55
N SER A 116 -5.61 10.66 -15.38
CA SER A 116 -4.32 11.32 -15.07
C SER A 116 -3.10 10.44 -15.39
N GLU A 117 -3.30 9.21 -15.82
CA GLU A 117 -2.24 8.25 -16.06
C GLU A 117 -1.22 8.70 -17.12
N ARG A 118 0.04 8.52 -16.76
CA ARG A 118 1.24 8.80 -17.57
C ARG A 118 2.19 7.62 -17.50
N LEU A 119 3.14 7.54 -18.44
CA LEU A 119 4.15 6.48 -18.50
C LEU A 119 3.54 5.07 -18.38
N PHE A 120 2.55 4.76 -19.24
CA PHE A 120 1.88 3.46 -19.29
C PHE A 120 1.23 3.04 -17.96
N GLY A 121 0.64 4.00 -17.23
CA GLY A 121 -0.03 3.75 -15.95
C GLY A 121 0.88 3.72 -14.72
N MET A 122 2.20 3.84 -14.91
CA MET A 122 3.15 3.87 -13.78
C MET A 122 3.11 5.15 -12.95
N MET A 123 2.61 6.26 -13.53
CA MET A 123 2.47 7.56 -12.87
C MET A 123 1.07 8.11 -13.05
N GLY A 124 0.64 8.93 -12.10
CA GLY A 124 -0.62 9.67 -12.17
C GLY A 124 -0.77 10.60 -10.97
N ASP A 125 -1.94 11.20 -10.85
CA ASP A 125 -2.27 11.97 -9.66
C ASP A 125 -2.35 11.04 -8.45
N GLY A 126 -1.78 11.48 -7.34
CA GLY A 126 -1.87 10.75 -6.08
C GLY A 126 -3.27 10.89 -5.48
N VAL A 127 -3.99 9.78 -5.40
CA VAL A 127 -5.33 9.72 -4.81
C VAL A 127 -5.28 8.88 -3.54
N LEU A 128 -5.73 9.47 -2.44
CA LEU A 128 -6.04 8.78 -1.22
C LEU A 128 -7.53 8.42 -1.24
N PHE A 129 -7.86 7.18 -0.89
CA PHE A 129 -9.26 6.86 -0.63
C PHE A 129 -9.46 6.26 0.75
N SER A 130 -10.66 6.45 1.30
CA SER A 130 -11.11 5.79 2.51
C SER A 130 -12.42 5.08 2.22
N ALA A 131 -12.56 3.82 2.66
CA ALA A 131 -13.72 2.98 2.44
C ALA A 131 -14.13 2.25 3.70
N ASP A 132 -15.36 1.75 3.75
CA ASP A 132 -15.80 0.82 4.78
C ASP A 132 -15.03 -0.50 4.65
N ARG A 133 -14.55 -1.07 5.76
CA ARG A 133 -13.71 -2.26 5.78
C ARG A 133 -14.37 -3.46 5.12
N GLU A 134 -15.58 -3.80 5.58
CA GLU A 134 -16.25 -5.03 5.16
C GLU A 134 -16.68 -4.94 3.68
N LYS A 135 -17.28 -3.80 3.31
CA LYS A 135 -17.66 -3.56 1.92
C LYS A 135 -16.46 -3.58 0.97
N TYR A 136 -15.32 -3.08 1.44
CA TYR A 136 -14.08 -3.08 0.64
C TYR A 136 -13.52 -4.49 0.44
N ILE A 137 -13.51 -5.30 1.48
CA ILE A 137 -13.07 -6.71 1.38
C ILE A 137 -13.95 -7.44 0.37
N GLU A 138 -15.27 -7.33 0.49
CA GLU A 138 -16.21 -7.97 -0.45
C GLU A 138 -16.07 -7.42 -1.87
N PHE A 139 -15.84 -6.11 -2.02
CA PHE A 139 -15.56 -5.50 -3.31
C PHE A 139 -14.29 -6.10 -3.95
N CYS A 140 -13.20 -6.23 -3.21
CA CYS A 140 -11.94 -6.78 -3.71
C CYS A 140 -12.07 -8.25 -4.12
N LYS A 141 -12.78 -9.05 -3.35
CA LYS A 141 -13.06 -10.47 -3.65
C LYS A 141 -13.83 -10.61 -4.98
N ARG A 142 -14.89 -9.83 -5.14
CA ARG A 142 -15.77 -9.91 -6.32
C ARG A 142 -15.15 -9.34 -7.59
N GLU A 143 -14.61 -8.10 -7.53
CA GLU A 143 -14.19 -7.37 -8.73
C GLU A 143 -12.89 -7.86 -9.34
N ASN A 144 -12.02 -8.44 -8.56
CA ASN A 144 -10.68 -8.77 -9.04
C ASN A 144 -10.25 -10.20 -8.72
N HIS A 145 -11.12 -11.04 -8.14
CA HIS A 145 -10.73 -12.34 -7.60
C HIS A 145 -9.43 -12.23 -6.79
N LYS A 146 -9.32 -11.16 -5.99
CA LYS A 146 -8.12 -10.87 -5.20
C LYS A 146 -8.20 -11.56 -3.86
N THR A 147 -7.13 -12.21 -3.51
CA THR A 147 -6.88 -12.62 -2.14
C THR A 147 -6.24 -11.45 -1.38
N LEU A 148 -6.78 -11.16 -0.19
CA LEU A 148 -6.20 -10.19 0.72
C LEU A 148 -5.56 -10.93 1.90
N LEU A 149 -4.31 -10.61 2.19
CA LEU A 149 -3.64 -11.05 3.42
C LEU A 149 -3.69 -9.91 4.42
N GLY A 150 -4.39 -10.11 5.53
CA GLY A 150 -4.53 -9.14 6.63
C GLY A 150 -3.53 -9.43 7.75
N TYR A 151 -2.78 -8.42 8.15
CA TYR A 151 -1.85 -8.48 9.30
C TYR A 151 -2.30 -7.49 10.34
N GLY A 152 -2.79 -8.00 11.48
CA GLY A 152 -3.27 -7.16 12.58
C GLY A 152 -2.14 -6.78 13.52
N LEU A 153 -2.08 -5.49 13.85
CA LEU A 153 -1.11 -4.90 14.77
C LEU A 153 -1.81 -4.47 16.06
N ALA A 154 -1.18 -4.79 17.19
CA ALA A 154 -1.58 -4.31 18.52
C ALA A 154 -0.70 -3.11 18.90
N LEU A 155 -1.21 -1.92 18.71
CA LEU A 155 -0.54 -0.65 19.02
C LEU A 155 -0.96 -0.12 20.38
N SER A 156 -0.03 0.54 21.09
CA SER A 156 -0.35 1.23 22.35
C SER A 156 -1.21 2.48 22.09
N PRO A 157 -1.87 3.04 23.11
CA PRO A 157 -2.61 4.29 22.99
C PRO A 157 -1.78 5.45 22.44
N GLU A 158 -0.51 5.55 22.84
CA GLU A 158 0.43 6.58 22.37
C GLU A 158 0.76 6.38 20.88
N GLN A 159 0.93 5.13 20.46
CA GLN A 159 1.17 4.76 19.07
C GLN A 159 -0.07 5.06 18.20
N LEU A 160 -1.26 4.76 18.71
CA LEU A 160 -2.51 5.11 18.01
C LEU A 160 -2.70 6.62 17.89
N ALA A 161 -2.36 7.39 18.93
CA ALA A 161 -2.39 8.85 18.85
C ALA A 161 -1.42 9.41 17.79
N ALA A 162 -0.25 8.80 17.63
CA ALA A 162 0.69 9.17 16.58
C ALA A 162 0.16 8.82 15.17
N VAL A 163 -0.50 7.67 15.01
CA VAL A 163 -1.19 7.28 13.77
C VAL A 163 -2.32 8.27 13.45
N ASP A 164 -3.17 8.62 14.41
CA ASP A 164 -4.23 9.61 14.23
C ASP A 164 -3.68 10.95 13.74
N LYS A 165 -2.61 11.42 14.37
CA LYS A 165 -1.95 12.68 14.00
C LYS A 165 -1.41 12.65 12.58
N GLU A 166 -0.78 11.55 12.17
CA GLU A 166 -0.22 11.44 10.80
C GLU A 166 -1.33 11.32 9.75
N ILE A 167 -2.40 10.57 10.03
CA ILE A 167 -3.58 10.51 9.16
C ILE A 167 -4.21 11.91 9.01
N ALA A 168 -4.42 12.64 10.09
CA ALA A 168 -4.96 14.00 10.05
C ALA A 168 -4.07 14.96 9.24
N LYS A 169 -2.74 14.86 9.40
CA LYS A 169 -1.77 15.60 8.61
C LYS A 169 -1.86 15.26 7.11
N LEU A 170 -1.93 13.99 6.76
CA LEU A 170 -2.09 13.57 5.36
C LEU A 170 -3.39 14.09 4.77
N MET A 171 -4.50 13.99 5.50
CA MET A 171 -5.81 14.50 5.07
C MET A 171 -5.81 16.01 4.86
N SER A 172 -5.12 16.79 5.69
CA SER A 172 -5.01 18.26 5.53
C SER A 172 -4.30 18.69 4.24
N LEU A 173 -3.58 17.79 3.58
CA LEU A 173 -2.90 18.01 2.30
C LEU A 173 -3.72 17.58 1.09
N THR A 174 -4.98 17.24 1.30
CA THR A 174 -5.88 16.72 0.26
C THR A 174 -7.11 17.59 0.08
N VAL A 175 -7.77 17.42 -1.07
CA VAL A 175 -9.11 17.96 -1.34
C VAL A 175 -10.03 16.82 -1.78
N PRO A 176 -11.33 16.86 -1.44
CA PRO A 176 -12.29 15.89 -1.94
C PRO A 176 -12.25 15.81 -3.47
N TRP A 177 -12.33 14.60 -3.98
CA TRP A 177 -12.37 14.34 -5.42
C TRP A 177 -13.49 13.36 -5.74
N ASP A 178 -14.35 13.78 -6.67
CA ASP A 178 -15.42 12.93 -7.19
C ASP A 178 -14.97 12.30 -8.51
N PRO A 179 -14.75 10.97 -8.55
CA PRO A 179 -14.32 10.30 -9.77
C PRO A 179 -15.42 10.33 -10.82
N PRO A 180 -15.08 10.58 -12.11
CA PRO A 180 -16.04 10.46 -13.19
C PRO A 180 -16.51 9.00 -13.33
N LYS A 181 -17.73 8.82 -13.86
CA LYS A 181 -18.32 7.47 -14.01
C LYS A 181 -17.50 6.60 -14.95
N THR A 182 -16.95 7.19 -16.00
CA THR A 182 -16.27 6.47 -17.08
C THR A 182 -14.87 7.00 -17.32
N VAL A 183 -14.02 6.15 -17.86
CA VAL A 183 -12.67 6.50 -18.30
C VAL A 183 -12.74 7.13 -19.69
N LYS A 184 -12.02 8.23 -19.91
CA LYS A 184 -11.90 8.81 -21.24
C LYS A 184 -11.21 7.80 -22.19
N PRO A 185 -11.72 7.58 -23.41
CA PRO A 185 -11.10 6.70 -24.37
C PRO A 185 -9.66 7.13 -24.64
N LYS A 186 -8.71 6.24 -24.46
CA LYS A 186 -7.26 6.51 -24.70
C LYS A 186 -6.89 6.40 -26.19
N ARG A 187 -7.79 5.87 -27.05
CA ARG A 187 -7.58 5.71 -28.48
C ARG A 187 -8.86 6.07 -29.25
N PRO A 188 -8.74 6.79 -30.38
CA PRO A 188 -9.87 6.99 -31.29
C PRO A 188 -10.40 5.63 -31.79
N GLY A 189 -11.72 5.44 -31.82
CA GLY A 189 -12.38 4.22 -32.34
C GLY A 189 -12.65 3.12 -31.32
N ILE A 190 -12.37 3.30 -30.04
CA ILE A 190 -12.84 2.41 -28.97
C ILE A 190 -14.03 3.10 -28.27
N ASP A 191 -15.24 2.78 -28.71
CA ASP A 191 -16.49 3.39 -28.20
C ASP A 191 -17.02 2.76 -26.90
N LYS A 192 -16.30 1.83 -26.29
CA LYS A 192 -16.72 1.26 -25.01
C LYS A 192 -16.23 2.13 -23.85
N GLU A 193 -17.15 2.86 -23.26
CA GLU A 193 -16.94 3.51 -21.98
C GLU A 193 -16.91 2.45 -20.87
N GLU A 194 -15.73 2.24 -20.30
CA GLU A 194 -15.59 1.36 -19.14
C GLU A 194 -15.81 2.17 -17.85
N PRO A 195 -16.53 1.61 -16.86
CA PRO A 195 -16.68 2.24 -15.56
C PRO A 195 -15.30 2.46 -14.91
N MET A 196 -15.08 3.66 -14.39
CA MET A 196 -13.85 3.95 -13.66
C MET A 196 -13.81 3.17 -12.35
N TYR A 197 -12.71 2.50 -12.05
CA TYR A 197 -12.53 1.72 -10.82
C TYR A 197 -12.79 2.55 -9.55
N ALA A 198 -12.29 3.79 -9.51
CA ALA A 198 -12.54 4.73 -8.41
C ALA A 198 -14.04 5.04 -8.23
N TYR A 199 -14.81 5.10 -9.31
CA TYR A 199 -16.27 5.31 -9.24
C TYR A 199 -16.97 4.09 -8.62
N LYS A 200 -16.57 2.88 -9.02
CA LYS A 200 -17.10 1.65 -8.41
C LYS A 200 -16.79 1.58 -6.91
N LEU A 201 -15.55 1.89 -6.50
CA LEU A 201 -15.16 1.98 -5.09
C LEU A 201 -16.04 2.95 -4.30
N LYS A 202 -16.33 4.13 -4.87
CA LYS A 202 -17.21 5.11 -4.25
C LYS A 202 -18.61 4.55 -4.01
N GLN A 203 -19.17 3.85 -5.00
CA GLN A 203 -20.55 3.37 -4.93
C GLN A 203 -20.70 2.11 -4.05
N GLU A 204 -19.77 1.19 -4.13
CA GLU A 204 -19.93 -0.15 -3.59
C GLU A 204 -19.22 -0.36 -2.24
N ALA A 205 -18.16 0.40 -1.97
CA ALA A 205 -17.40 0.29 -0.74
C ALA A 205 -17.54 1.49 0.22
N ASP A 206 -18.57 2.33 0.06
CA ASP A 206 -18.69 3.60 0.79
C ASP A 206 -17.41 4.43 0.70
N GLY A 207 -16.87 4.51 -0.53
CA GLY A 207 -15.59 5.13 -0.80
C GLY A 207 -15.66 6.65 -0.80
N ARG A 208 -14.71 7.28 -0.10
CA ARG A 208 -14.46 8.72 -0.15
C ARG A 208 -13.07 8.93 -0.71
N LEU A 209 -12.97 9.70 -1.78
CA LEU A 209 -11.73 9.88 -2.52
C LEU A 209 -11.23 11.32 -2.39
N TYR A 210 -9.91 11.46 -2.35
CA TYR A 210 -9.24 12.73 -2.14
C TYR A 210 -7.99 12.80 -3.01
N LYS A 211 -7.74 13.93 -3.65
CA LYS A 211 -6.49 14.20 -4.36
C LYS A 211 -5.54 15.01 -3.50
N PHE A 212 -4.27 14.63 -3.50
CA PHE A 212 -3.24 15.42 -2.85
C PHE A 212 -2.96 16.71 -3.65
N THR A 213 -3.04 17.84 -2.97
CA THR A 213 -2.72 19.15 -3.56
C THR A 213 -1.25 19.50 -3.44
N SER A 214 -0.58 18.94 -2.44
CA SER A 214 0.83 19.17 -2.13
C SER A 214 1.48 17.92 -1.58
N SER A 215 2.75 17.97 -1.21
CA SER A 215 3.59 16.91 -0.68
C SER A 215 4.13 15.92 -1.74
N LYS A 216 4.96 14.99 -1.26
CA LYS A 216 5.47 13.88 -2.08
C LYS A 216 4.35 13.00 -2.67
N PHE A 217 3.18 12.96 -2.01
CA PHE A 217 2.04 12.15 -2.43
C PHE A 217 1.17 12.81 -3.51
N LYS A 218 1.44 14.05 -3.93
CA LYS A 218 0.72 14.69 -5.04
C LYS A 218 0.79 13.90 -6.34
N THR A 219 1.88 13.20 -6.55
CA THR A 219 2.06 12.32 -7.72
C THR A 219 2.30 10.90 -7.24
N TYR A 220 1.45 9.98 -7.66
CA TYR A 220 1.70 8.55 -7.53
C TYR A 220 2.76 8.13 -8.53
N PHE A 221 3.73 7.35 -8.09
CA PHE A 221 4.71 6.71 -8.94
C PHE A 221 5.03 5.33 -8.36
N VAL A 222 4.71 4.27 -9.12
CA VAL A 222 4.80 2.88 -8.67
C VAL A 222 6.17 2.52 -8.08
N MET A 223 7.24 3.18 -8.55
CA MET A 223 8.62 2.87 -8.16
C MET A 223 9.14 3.62 -6.93
N SER A 224 8.44 4.67 -6.48
CA SER A 224 8.93 5.47 -5.36
C SER A 224 7.83 5.98 -4.43
N THR A 225 6.83 6.66 -4.98
CA THR A 225 5.74 7.26 -4.22
C THR A 225 4.50 6.41 -4.42
N ASN A 226 4.46 5.27 -3.77
CA ASN A 226 3.45 4.23 -3.94
C ASN A 226 2.66 3.97 -2.65
N CYS A 227 1.75 3.00 -2.71
CA CYS A 227 0.92 2.58 -1.58
C CYS A 227 1.74 2.18 -0.35
N VAL A 228 2.86 1.45 -0.55
CA VAL A 228 3.72 1.03 0.56
C VAL A 228 4.32 2.22 1.28
N LEU A 229 4.76 3.26 0.55
CA LEU A 229 5.32 4.46 1.16
C LEU A 229 4.28 5.22 2.01
N LEU A 230 3.01 5.27 1.58
CA LEU A 230 1.96 5.88 2.41
C LEU A 230 1.71 5.04 3.66
N ALA A 231 1.56 3.73 3.51
CA ALA A 231 1.38 2.81 4.63
C ALA A 231 2.53 2.94 5.64
N ASP A 232 3.77 2.93 5.14
CA ASP A 232 4.98 3.15 5.94
C ASP A 232 4.98 4.51 6.66
N THR A 233 4.52 5.56 5.99
CA THR A 233 4.43 6.90 6.60
C THR A 233 3.44 6.90 7.78
N ILE A 234 2.30 6.24 7.64
CA ILE A 234 1.26 6.19 8.70
C ILE A 234 1.71 5.31 9.87
N VAL A 235 2.11 4.07 9.59
CA VAL A 235 2.46 3.11 10.66
C VAL A 235 3.81 3.44 11.27
N GLY A 236 4.76 3.96 10.48
CA GLY A 236 6.05 4.44 10.96
C GLY A 236 5.95 5.61 11.94
N ALA A 237 4.88 6.42 11.88
CA ALA A 237 4.62 7.47 12.86
C ALA A 237 4.41 6.90 14.28
N ALA A 238 3.98 5.65 14.41
CA ALA A 238 3.86 4.95 15.69
C ALA A 238 5.23 4.58 16.31
N GLY A 239 6.36 4.96 15.68
CA GLY A 239 7.70 4.61 16.15
C GLY A 239 8.02 3.13 16.00
N THR A 240 7.26 2.43 15.19
CA THR A 240 7.47 1.02 14.93
C THR A 240 8.66 0.86 14.00
N ASP A 241 9.71 0.17 14.43
CA ASP A 241 10.80 -0.26 13.55
C ASP A 241 10.35 -1.33 12.53
N ILE A 242 9.04 -1.64 12.52
CA ILE A 242 8.42 -2.64 11.65
C ILE A 242 8.81 -2.37 10.19
N LEU A 243 9.01 -1.11 9.83
CA LEU A 243 9.11 -0.67 8.45
C LEU A 243 10.46 -0.04 8.10
N SER A 244 11.47 -0.18 8.95
CA SER A 244 12.84 0.21 8.61
C SER A 244 13.46 -0.73 7.57
N VAL A 245 12.70 -1.10 6.54
CA VAL A 245 13.18 -1.95 5.45
C VAL A 245 14.18 -1.16 4.62
N ARG A 246 15.39 -1.69 4.56
CA ARG A 246 16.46 -1.12 3.73
C ARG A 246 16.22 -1.49 2.27
N GLY A 247 16.02 -0.52 1.40
CA GLY A 247 15.97 -0.75 -0.02
C GLY A 247 14.64 -0.33 -0.69
N PHE A 248 14.41 -0.87 -1.87
CA PHE A 248 13.15 -0.70 -2.59
C PHE A 248 12.05 -1.50 -1.89
N ILE A 249 11.02 -0.82 -1.40
CA ILE A 249 9.91 -1.45 -0.70
C ILE A 249 8.81 -1.73 -1.74
N SER A 250 8.59 -3.01 -2.02
CA SER A 250 7.45 -3.49 -2.78
C SER A 250 6.43 -4.16 -1.84
N PRO A 251 5.17 -4.30 -2.24
CA PRO A 251 4.19 -5.03 -1.45
C PRO A 251 4.63 -6.45 -1.06
N GLY A 252 5.29 -7.18 -1.96
CA GLY A 252 5.79 -8.53 -1.67
C GLY A 252 6.95 -8.56 -0.67
N THR A 253 7.89 -7.60 -0.72
CA THR A 253 8.95 -7.51 0.30
C THR A 253 8.37 -7.08 1.65
N TYR A 254 7.33 -6.28 1.63
CA TYR A 254 6.60 -5.85 2.82
C TYR A 254 5.86 -6.99 3.48
N GLN A 255 5.16 -7.81 2.69
CA GLN A 255 4.50 -9.03 3.15
C GLN A 255 5.49 -10.01 3.80
N GLY A 256 6.62 -10.31 3.15
CA GLY A 256 7.64 -11.18 3.72
C GLY A 256 8.25 -10.63 5.01
N TYR A 257 8.23 -9.31 5.21
CA TYR A 257 8.62 -8.69 6.47
C TYR A 257 7.55 -8.89 7.55
N LEU A 258 6.28 -8.65 7.24
CA LEU A 258 5.16 -8.86 8.17
C LEU A 258 5.05 -10.32 8.62
N ASP A 259 5.29 -11.28 7.72
CA ASP A 259 5.38 -12.70 8.08
C ASP A 259 6.46 -12.96 9.12
N LYS A 260 7.67 -12.41 8.92
CA LYS A 260 8.77 -12.55 9.88
C LYS A 260 8.47 -11.88 11.22
N GLU A 261 7.81 -10.73 11.18
CA GLU A 261 7.38 -10.05 12.40
C GLU A 261 6.31 -10.85 13.16
N PHE A 262 5.37 -11.46 12.44
CA PHE A 262 4.38 -12.32 13.08
C PHE A 262 5.02 -13.49 13.84
N GLU A 263 6.09 -14.08 13.32
CA GLU A 263 6.80 -15.20 13.98
C GLU A 263 7.61 -14.75 15.22
N ARG A 264 7.87 -13.45 15.40
CA ARG A 264 8.63 -12.96 16.57
C ARG A 264 7.75 -12.91 17.82
N PRO A 265 8.22 -13.39 19.00
CA PRO A 265 7.43 -13.48 20.21
C PRO A 265 6.83 -12.14 20.70
N HIS A 266 7.58 -11.06 20.57
CA HIS A 266 7.20 -9.72 21.09
C HIS A 266 6.92 -8.70 19.96
N SER A 267 6.55 -9.16 18.81
CA SER A 267 6.19 -8.27 17.70
C SER A 267 4.81 -7.65 17.90
N LEU A 268 4.64 -6.47 17.34
CA LEU A 268 3.33 -5.80 17.28
C LEU A 268 2.38 -6.48 16.30
N VAL A 269 2.88 -7.31 15.37
CA VAL A 269 2.04 -8.12 14.48
C VAL A 269 1.52 -9.31 15.26
N VAL A 270 0.21 -9.32 15.52
CA VAL A 270 -0.43 -10.29 16.43
C VAL A 270 -1.44 -11.21 15.74
N THR A 271 -1.95 -10.80 14.58
CA THR A 271 -2.84 -11.65 13.79
C THR A 271 -2.41 -11.69 12.32
N LYS A 272 -2.75 -12.79 11.68
CA LYS A 272 -2.59 -13.02 10.25
C LYS A 272 -3.86 -13.70 9.75
N ARG A 273 -4.49 -13.15 8.72
CA ARG A 273 -5.77 -13.62 8.16
C ARG A 273 -5.74 -13.62 6.65
N VAL A 274 -6.53 -14.50 6.04
CA VAL A 274 -6.76 -14.54 4.59
C VAL A 274 -8.23 -14.24 4.29
N TYR A 275 -8.46 -13.38 3.30
CA TYR A 275 -9.79 -13.05 2.77
C TYR A 275 -9.81 -13.40 1.29
N GLN A 276 -10.64 -14.39 0.92
CA GLN A 276 -10.83 -14.89 -0.46
C GLN A 276 -12.30 -14.87 -0.85
#